data_cbe1803e5c37582422f9fb4980a9c4a0
#
_entry.id   cbe1803e5c37582422f9fb4980a9c4a0
#
_cell.length_a   1.000
_cell.length_b   1.000
_cell.length_c   1.000
_cell.angle_alpha   90.00
_cell.angle_beta   90.00
_cell.angle_gamma   90.00
#
_symmetry.space_group_name_H-M   'P 1'
#
loop_
_entity.id
_entity.type
_entity.pdbx_description
1 polymer ?
#
loop_
_entity_poly.entity_id
_entity_poly.type
_entity_poly.pdbx_seq_one_letter_code
_entity_poly.pdbx_strand_id
1 'polypeptide(L)'
;MATEQELSDFLKNTEKRAFKRTLYHVRNEESALDIVQDSMIKLTTHYGDKPQAELPLLFQRILSNTTLDWFRRQKTRNALFSNMSDFGTDAEGEDLDFLENLGGLSEPGLGESAEDLTQRKQVFHQIEAEIQELPPRQREAFLLRYWEEMNLSETAAAMGCTEGSVKTHCSRAVQALSKALRAKGFNT
;
A
#
# COMPACT_ATOMS: atom_id res chain seq x y z
N MET A 1 11.23 -23.12 11.77
CA MET A 1 11.45 -23.07 10.32
C MET A 1 10.12 -23.29 9.65
N ALA A 2 9.75 -22.45 8.70
CA ALA A 2 8.57 -22.71 7.88
C ALA A 2 8.84 -23.95 7.01
N THR A 3 7.83 -24.80 6.86
CA THR A 3 7.88 -25.91 5.91
C THR A 3 7.72 -25.37 4.48
N GLU A 4 8.17 -26.14 3.50
CA GLU A 4 8.00 -25.78 2.09
C GLU A 4 6.52 -25.57 1.72
N GLN A 5 5.63 -26.36 2.32
CA GLN A 5 4.19 -26.24 2.14
C GLN A 5 3.66 -24.91 2.72
N GLU A 6 4.05 -24.56 3.94
CA GLU A 6 3.64 -23.29 4.60
C GLU A 6 4.13 -22.07 3.83
N LEU A 7 5.33 -22.11 3.30
CA LEU A 7 5.88 -21.06 2.45
C LEU A 7 5.10 -20.93 1.13
N SER A 8 4.80 -22.05 0.48
CA SER A 8 4.00 -22.08 -0.74
C SER A 8 2.60 -21.52 -0.53
N ASP A 9 1.94 -21.91 0.55
CA ASP A 9 0.59 -21.46 0.89
C ASP A 9 0.59 -19.96 1.24
N PHE A 10 1.60 -19.49 1.97
CA PHE A 10 1.78 -18.06 2.25
C PHE A 10 1.91 -17.23 0.95
N LEU A 11 2.77 -17.67 0.02
CA LEU A 11 3.00 -16.97 -1.24
C LEU A 11 1.71 -16.92 -2.09
N LYS A 12 1.00 -18.05 -2.24
CA LYS A 12 -0.27 -18.11 -2.99
C LYS A 12 -1.33 -17.17 -2.41
N ASN A 13 -1.43 -17.11 -1.08
CA ASN A 13 -2.42 -16.26 -0.40
C ASN A 13 -2.08 -14.76 -0.50
N THR A 14 -0.78 -14.43 -0.60
CA THR A 14 -0.30 -13.05 -0.59
C THR A 14 -0.18 -12.45 -2.00
N GLU A 15 -0.01 -13.28 -3.03
CA GLU A 15 0.30 -12.87 -4.41
C GLU A 15 -0.64 -11.78 -4.95
N LYS A 16 -1.94 -12.02 -4.92
CA LYS A 16 -2.95 -11.08 -5.46
C LYS A 16 -2.92 -9.73 -4.75
N ARG A 17 -2.77 -9.75 -3.44
CA ARG A 17 -2.72 -8.54 -2.60
C ARG A 17 -1.45 -7.75 -2.87
N ALA A 18 -0.31 -8.45 -2.93
CA ALA A 18 0.98 -7.87 -3.27
C ALA A 18 0.99 -7.26 -4.68
N PHE A 19 0.42 -7.96 -5.67
CA PHE A 19 0.28 -7.46 -7.03
C PHE A 19 -0.54 -6.17 -7.08
N LYS A 20 -1.72 -6.16 -6.45
CA LYS A 20 -2.59 -4.97 -6.43
C LYS A 20 -1.90 -3.79 -5.76
N ARG A 21 -1.24 -3.99 -4.62
CA ARG A 21 -0.46 -2.95 -3.93
C ARG A 21 0.66 -2.41 -4.82
N THR A 22 1.43 -3.29 -5.45
CA THR A 22 2.53 -2.89 -6.32
C THR A 22 2.02 -2.13 -7.55
N LEU A 23 0.89 -2.55 -8.12
CA LEU A 23 0.25 -1.87 -9.24
C LEU A 23 -0.15 -0.43 -8.89
N TYR A 24 -0.62 -0.16 -7.67
CA TYR A 24 -0.87 1.22 -7.21
C TYR A 24 0.39 2.08 -7.25
N HIS A 25 1.57 1.49 -7.02
CA HIS A 25 2.83 2.22 -7.07
C HIS A 25 3.33 2.45 -8.49
N VAL A 26 3.39 1.40 -9.30
CA VAL A 26 4.10 1.44 -10.60
C VAL A 26 3.20 1.73 -11.79
N ARG A 27 1.87 1.59 -11.66
CA ARG A 27 0.85 1.85 -12.69
C ARG A 27 1.08 1.08 -14.00
N ASN A 28 1.78 -0.03 -13.93
CA ASN A 28 2.07 -0.90 -15.05
C ASN A 28 2.01 -2.36 -14.60
N GLU A 29 1.16 -3.17 -15.22
CA GLU A 29 0.89 -4.55 -14.82
C GLU A 29 2.12 -5.44 -14.95
N GLU A 30 2.87 -5.33 -16.04
CA GLU A 30 4.07 -6.13 -16.30
C GLU A 30 5.13 -5.84 -15.24
N SER A 31 5.41 -4.56 -14.97
CA SER A 31 6.35 -4.15 -13.92
C SER A 31 5.89 -4.58 -12.53
N ALA A 32 4.59 -4.50 -12.25
CA ALA A 32 4.04 -4.94 -10.96
C ALA A 32 4.23 -6.45 -10.77
N LEU A 33 3.97 -7.24 -11.81
CA LEU A 33 4.16 -8.69 -11.79
C LEU A 33 5.62 -9.06 -11.58
N ASP A 34 6.53 -8.43 -12.31
CA ASP A 34 7.98 -8.65 -12.19
C ASP A 34 8.48 -8.35 -10.76
N ILE A 35 8.04 -7.22 -10.18
CA ILE A 35 8.42 -6.84 -8.81
C ILE A 35 7.92 -7.86 -7.78
N VAL A 36 6.68 -8.34 -7.92
CA VAL A 36 6.11 -9.34 -7.01
C VAL A 36 6.84 -10.66 -7.14
N GLN A 37 7.09 -11.15 -8.35
CA GLN A 37 7.82 -12.39 -8.61
C GLN A 37 9.26 -12.31 -8.07
N ASP A 38 9.99 -11.23 -8.34
CA ASP A 38 11.35 -11.01 -7.82
C ASP A 38 11.35 -10.98 -6.28
N SER A 39 10.34 -10.37 -5.66
CA SER A 39 10.19 -10.35 -4.20
C SER A 39 9.91 -11.73 -3.61
N MET A 40 9.10 -12.55 -4.28
CA MET A 40 8.83 -13.95 -3.88
C MET A 40 10.09 -14.81 -3.99
N ILE A 41 10.84 -14.67 -5.08
CA ILE A 41 12.12 -15.37 -5.26
C ILE A 41 13.12 -14.98 -4.19
N LYS A 42 13.25 -13.69 -3.87
CA LYS A 42 14.12 -13.20 -2.79
C LYS A 42 13.72 -13.76 -1.43
N LEU A 43 12.42 -13.82 -1.13
CA LEU A 43 11.93 -14.39 0.13
C LEU A 43 12.31 -15.87 0.24
N THR A 44 12.02 -16.67 -0.79
CA THR A 44 12.32 -18.10 -0.79
C THR A 44 13.81 -18.40 -0.73
N THR A 45 14.62 -17.63 -1.46
CA THR A 45 16.07 -17.87 -1.57
C THR A 45 16.82 -17.47 -0.29
N HIS A 46 16.42 -16.37 0.36
CA HIS A 46 17.19 -15.80 1.47
C HIS A 46 16.55 -16.00 2.85
N TYR A 47 15.26 -16.32 2.89
CA TYR A 47 14.48 -16.37 4.14
C TYR A 47 13.56 -17.60 4.23
N GLY A 48 13.71 -18.58 3.36
CA GLY A 48 12.88 -19.80 3.35
C GLY A 48 13.01 -20.64 4.63
N ASP A 49 14.08 -20.45 5.40
CA ASP A 49 14.35 -21.10 6.67
C ASP A 49 13.73 -20.37 7.89
N LYS A 50 13.13 -19.20 7.69
CA LYS A 50 12.55 -18.40 8.77
C LYS A 50 11.22 -18.99 9.28
N PRO A 51 10.85 -18.71 10.54
CA PRO A 51 9.54 -19.07 11.08
C PRO A 51 8.40 -18.46 10.24
N GLN A 52 7.31 -19.20 10.10
CA GLN A 52 6.13 -18.76 9.36
C GLN A 52 5.61 -17.38 9.84
N ALA A 53 5.66 -17.12 11.14
CA ALA A 53 5.24 -15.85 11.74
C ALA A 53 6.04 -14.62 11.26
N GLU A 54 7.28 -14.81 10.80
CA GLU A 54 8.14 -13.73 10.32
C GLU A 54 7.96 -13.45 8.81
N LEU A 55 7.42 -14.40 8.05
CA LEU A 55 7.30 -14.30 6.59
C LEU A 55 6.51 -13.07 6.14
N PRO A 56 5.37 -12.69 6.75
CA PRO A 56 4.61 -11.52 6.32
C PRO A 56 5.44 -10.22 6.38
N LEU A 57 6.10 -9.96 7.50
CA LEU A 57 6.90 -8.74 7.66
C LEU A 57 8.12 -8.72 6.72
N LEU A 58 8.81 -9.84 6.61
CA LEU A 58 9.95 -9.99 5.70
C LEU A 58 9.53 -9.76 4.25
N PHE A 59 8.41 -10.37 3.83
CA PHE A 59 7.89 -10.19 2.48
C PHE A 59 7.53 -8.74 2.19
N GLN A 60 6.83 -8.06 3.09
CA GLN A 60 6.46 -6.67 2.92
C GLN A 60 7.70 -5.76 2.81
N ARG A 61 8.73 -6.02 3.61
CA ARG A 61 10.01 -5.31 3.52
C ARG A 61 10.72 -5.53 2.20
N ILE A 62 10.77 -6.78 1.72
CA ILE A 62 11.37 -7.12 0.42
C ILE A 62 10.60 -6.44 -0.71
N LEU A 63 9.27 -6.51 -0.70
CA LEU A 63 8.41 -5.91 -1.70
C LEU A 63 8.57 -4.39 -1.76
N SER A 64 8.60 -3.72 -0.61
CA SER A 64 8.85 -2.28 -0.53
C SER A 64 10.22 -1.89 -1.09
N ASN A 65 11.26 -2.62 -0.74
CA ASN A 65 12.61 -2.37 -1.24
C ASN A 65 12.70 -2.60 -2.75
N THR A 66 12.12 -3.68 -3.27
CA THR A 66 12.12 -3.99 -4.70
C THR A 66 11.35 -2.92 -5.49
N THR A 67 10.23 -2.43 -4.96
CA THR A 67 9.47 -1.33 -5.54
C THR A 67 10.28 -0.02 -5.56
N LEU A 68 10.97 0.32 -4.46
CA LEU A 68 11.85 1.50 -4.41
C LEU A 68 13.01 1.40 -5.41
N ASP A 69 13.61 0.23 -5.55
CA ASP A 69 14.68 0.01 -6.52
C ASP A 69 14.18 0.14 -7.96
N TRP A 70 12.95 -0.28 -8.25
CA TRP A 70 12.31 -0.03 -9.53
C TRP A 70 12.18 1.47 -9.81
N PHE A 71 11.70 2.28 -8.85
CA PHE A 71 11.62 3.75 -8.99
C PHE A 71 13.00 4.38 -9.20
N ARG A 72 14.03 3.93 -8.48
CA ARG A 72 15.40 4.43 -8.67
C ARG A 72 15.91 4.17 -10.08
N ARG A 73 15.67 2.97 -10.61
CA ARG A 73 16.03 2.62 -12.00
C ARG A 73 15.26 3.45 -13.01
N GLN A 74 13.97 3.69 -12.79
CA GLN A 74 13.16 4.56 -13.65
C GLN A 74 13.62 6.02 -13.60
N LYS A 75 13.96 6.54 -12.42
CA LYS A 75 14.52 7.89 -12.27
C LYS A 75 15.84 8.04 -13.03
N THR A 76 16.70 7.05 -12.99
CA THR A 76 17.94 7.03 -13.76
C THR A 76 17.69 6.98 -15.27
N ARG A 77 16.65 6.27 -15.72
CA ARG A 77 16.21 6.28 -17.13
C ARG A 77 15.60 7.61 -17.54
N ASN A 78 14.84 8.25 -16.63
CA ASN A 78 14.12 9.49 -16.87
C ASN A 78 14.89 10.70 -16.28
N ALA A 79 16.22 10.69 -16.27
CA ALA A 79 17.09 11.75 -15.72
C ALA A 79 16.84 13.17 -16.30
N LEU A 80 15.77 13.35 -17.09
CA LEU A 80 15.28 14.62 -17.64
C LEU A 80 14.12 15.25 -16.85
N PHE A 81 13.59 14.62 -15.79
CA PHE A 81 12.51 15.20 -14.98
C PHE A 81 12.87 15.28 -13.50
N SER A 82 13.13 16.49 -13.13
CA SER A 82 13.55 17.12 -11.89
C SER A 82 12.56 16.99 -10.73
N ASN A 83 13.14 16.84 -9.52
CA ASN A 83 12.74 17.41 -8.23
C ASN A 83 11.26 17.48 -7.84
N MET A 84 10.93 16.85 -6.70
CA MET A 84 10.19 17.57 -5.68
C MET A 84 10.43 16.97 -4.28
N SER A 85 11.08 17.77 -3.46
CA SER A 85 11.02 17.71 -2.01
C SER A 85 9.74 18.43 -1.58
N ASP A 86 8.93 17.82 -0.76
CA ASP A 86 7.78 18.49 -0.16
C ASP A 86 7.84 18.40 1.37
N PHE A 87 7.99 19.55 1.99
CA PHE A 87 7.88 19.79 3.42
C PHE A 87 6.56 20.49 3.69
N GLY A 88 5.66 19.87 4.41
CA GLY A 88 4.40 20.46 4.85
C GLY A 88 4.03 19.96 6.24
N THR A 89 3.56 20.87 7.06
CA THR A 89 3.32 20.81 8.49
C THR A 89 2.07 20.03 8.91
N ASP A 90 2.10 19.57 10.15
CA ASP A 90 1.15 18.72 10.85
C ASP A 90 -0.27 19.30 10.96
N ALA A 91 -1.27 18.43 10.79
CA ALA A 91 -2.61 18.60 11.31
C ALA A 91 -3.08 17.27 11.91
N GLU A 92 -3.39 17.26 13.19
CA GLU A 92 -3.79 16.09 13.96
C GLU A 92 -5.32 15.98 14.00
N GLY A 93 -5.84 14.77 13.83
CA GLY A 93 -7.06 14.31 14.50
C GLY A 93 -8.34 14.17 13.69
N GLU A 94 -8.71 15.09 12.80
CA GLU A 94 -10.05 15.09 12.15
C GLU A 94 -10.17 14.14 10.94
N ASP A 95 -9.05 13.73 10.36
CA ASP A 95 -9.05 12.91 9.15
C ASP A 95 -9.06 11.39 9.41
N LEU A 96 -8.84 10.96 10.65
CA LEU A 96 -8.90 9.52 11.02
C LEU A 96 -10.33 9.00 11.01
N ASP A 97 -11.30 9.78 11.49
CA ASP A 97 -12.73 9.44 11.46
C ASP A 97 -13.24 9.22 10.03
N PHE A 98 -12.69 9.97 9.08
CA PHE A 98 -13.04 9.83 7.67
C PHE A 98 -12.63 8.46 7.11
N LEU A 99 -11.48 7.92 7.51
CA LEU A 99 -11.00 6.60 7.05
C LEU A 99 -11.76 5.44 7.71
N GLU A 100 -12.17 5.55 8.98
CA GLU A 100 -13.00 4.54 9.63
C GLU A 100 -14.34 4.39 8.92
N ASN A 101 -14.93 5.50 8.48
CA ASN A 101 -16.15 5.50 7.69
C ASN A 101 -15.98 4.90 6.29
N LEU A 102 -14.78 5.02 5.68
CA LEU A 102 -14.44 4.37 4.41
C LEU A 102 -14.17 2.86 4.58
N GLY A 103 -13.68 2.43 5.73
CA GLY A 103 -13.44 1.00 6.05
C GLY A 103 -14.70 0.15 6.01
N GLY A 104 -15.86 0.72 6.34
CA GLY A 104 -17.16 0.06 6.23
C GLY A 104 -17.62 -0.27 4.81
N LEU A 105 -16.91 0.20 3.78
CA LEU A 105 -17.19 -0.12 2.37
C LEU A 105 -16.56 -1.44 1.89
N SER A 106 -15.76 -2.12 2.72
CA SER A 106 -14.94 -3.26 2.29
C SER A 106 -15.64 -4.59 2.19
N GLU A 107 -16.80 -4.79 2.88
CA GLU A 107 -17.56 -6.05 2.82
C GLU A 107 -18.98 -5.83 2.31
N PRO A 108 -19.46 -6.64 1.34
CA PRO A 108 -20.85 -6.57 0.92
C PRO A 108 -21.75 -7.06 2.05
N GLY A 109 -22.67 -6.22 2.51
CA GLY A 109 -23.69 -6.60 3.47
C GLY A 109 -24.67 -7.61 2.85
N LEU A 110 -25.10 -8.61 3.63
CA LEU A 110 -26.17 -9.52 3.25
C LEU A 110 -27.47 -8.71 3.04
N GLY A 111 -27.87 -8.52 1.77
CA GLY A 111 -29.13 -7.86 1.42
C GLY A 111 -29.00 -6.54 0.64
N GLU A 112 -27.82 -6.18 0.18
CA GLU A 112 -27.62 -4.99 -0.65
C GLU A 112 -28.23 -5.15 -2.06
N SER A 113 -28.85 -4.07 -2.56
CA SER A 113 -29.39 -4.04 -3.91
C SER A 113 -28.27 -3.97 -4.97
N ALA A 114 -28.58 -4.36 -6.21
CA ALA A 114 -27.63 -4.26 -7.33
C ALA A 114 -27.18 -2.81 -7.58
N GLU A 115 -28.02 -1.84 -7.24
CA GLU A 115 -27.76 -0.41 -7.36
C GLU A 115 -26.74 0.06 -6.31
N ASP A 116 -26.89 -0.39 -5.05
CA ASP A 116 -25.96 -0.13 -3.96
C ASP A 116 -24.56 -0.70 -4.25
N LEU A 117 -24.52 -1.92 -4.80
CA LEU A 117 -23.26 -2.56 -5.23
C LEU A 117 -22.56 -1.80 -6.35
N THR A 118 -23.31 -1.22 -7.27
CA THR A 118 -22.76 -0.42 -8.37
C THR A 118 -22.20 0.89 -7.86
N GLN A 119 -22.94 1.56 -6.97
CA GLN A 119 -22.48 2.81 -6.34
C GLN A 119 -21.23 2.58 -5.49
N ARG A 120 -21.18 1.50 -4.71
CA ARG A 120 -19.96 1.11 -3.97
C ARG A 120 -18.76 0.91 -4.87
N LYS A 121 -18.92 0.18 -5.98
CA LYS A 121 -17.81 -0.03 -6.94
C LYS A 121 -17.29 1.29 -7.50
N GLN A 122 -18.16 2.24 -7.81
CA GLN A 122 -17.76 3.56 -8.28
C GLN A 122 -16.97 4.34 -7.21
N VAL A 123 -17.43 4.31 -5.96
CA VAL A 123 -16.71 4.91 -4.82
C VAL A 123 -15.31 4.29 -4.67
N PHE A 124 -15.23 2.95 -4.72
CA PHE A 124 -13.97 2.24 -4.66
C PHE A 124 -12.98 2.65 -5.76
N HIS A 125 -13.44 2.71 -6.99
CA HIS A 125 -12.59 3.14 -8.10
C HIS A 125 -12.08 4.57 -7.94
N GLN A 126 -12.89 5.45 -7.36
CA GLN A 126 -12.46 6.83 -7.11
C GLN A 126 -11.41 6.89 -5.99
N ILE A 127 -11.59 6.12 -4.91
CA ILE A 127 -10.59 6.02 -3.84
C ILE A 127 -9.27 5.44 -4.39
N GLU A 128 -9.34 4.39 -5.20
CA GLU A 128 -8.17 3.79 -5.82
C GLU A 128 -7.40 4.79 -6.70
N ALA A 129 -8.12 5.60 -7.47
CA ALA A 129 -7.51 6.65 -8.29
C ALA A 129 -6.79 7.69 -7.42
N GLU A 130 -7.39 8.15 -6.32
CA GLU A 130 -6.77 9.12 -5.42
C GLU A 130 -5.54 8.54 -4.68
N ILE A 131 -5.58 7.25 -4.30
CA ILE A 131 -4.40 6.56 -3.74
C ILE A 131 -3.24 6.57 -4.73
N GLN A 132 -3.51 6.38 -6.01
CA GLN A 132 -2.49 6.42 -7.05
C GLN A 132 -1.87 7.80 -7.25
N GLU A 133 -2.58 8.88 -6.92
CA GLU A 133 -2.07 10.26 -7.01
C GLU A 133 -1.21 10.67 -5.80
N LEU A 134 -1.24 9.91 -4.70
CA LEU A 134 -0.40 10.20 -3.54
C LEU A 134 1.09 10.13 -3.89
N PRO A 135 1.92 10.98 -3.28
CA PRO A 135 3.37 10.84 -3.36
C PRO A 135 3.83 9.43 -2.94
N PRO A 136 4.86 8.84 -3.57
CA PRO A 136 5.22 7.43 -3.38
C PRO A 136 5.41 7.00 -1.92
N ARG A 137 6.04 7.81 -1.08
CA ARG A 137 6.28 7.46 0.34
C ARG A 137 5.01 7.58 1.19
N GLN A 138 4.13 8.51 0.87
CA GLN A 138 2.83 8.65 1.54
C GLN A 138 1.91 7.49 1.16
N ARG A 139 1.87 7.13 -0.12
CA ARG A 139 1.15 5.96 -0.63
C ARG A 139 1.63 4.67 0.03
N GLU A 140 2.95 4.46 0.12
CA GLU A 140 3.54 3.30 0.76
C GLU A 140 3.13 3.18 2.22
N ALA A 141 3.29 4.25 2.99
CA ALA A 141 2.89 4.26 4.40
C ALA A 141 1.41 3.99 4.58
N PHE A 142 0.57 4.61 3.74
CA PHE A 142 -0.88 4.41 3.76
C PHE A 142 -1.25 2.95 3.48
N LEU A 143 -0.73 2.37 2.40
CA LEU A 143 -1.04 1.00 2.01
C LEU A 143 -0.55 -0.04 3.04
N LEU A 144 0.62 0.14 3.62
CA LEU A 144 1.12 -0.75 4.67
C LEU A 144 0.29 -0.67 5.94
N ARG A 145 -0.13 0.53 6.35
CA ARG A 145 -0.91 0.74 7.57
C ARG A 145 -2.36 0.31 7.44
N TYR A 146 -3.02 0.66 6.35
CA TYR A 146 -4.48 0.51 6.21
C TYR A 146 -4.90 -0.63 5.28
N TRP A 147 -4.07 -1.02 4.34
CA TRP A 147 -4.34 -2.16 3.47
C TRP A 147 -3.73 -3.46 4.00
N GLU A 148 -2.48 -3.42 4.46
CA GLU A 148 -1.77 -4.58 5.03
C GLU A 148 -1.94 -4.67 6.55
N GLU A 149 -2.64 -3.74 7.18
CA GLU A 149 -2.95 -3.71 8.62
C GLU A 149 -1.72 -3.79 9.53
N MET A 150 -0.55 -3.39 9.02
CA MET A 150 0.68 -3.41 9.78
C MET A 150 0.68 -2.36 10.88
N ASN A 151 1.23 -2.66 12.03
CA ASN A 151 1.42 -1.67 13.08
C ASN A 151 2.51 -0.64 12.71
N LEU A 152 2.66 0.40 13.52
CA LEU A 152 3.57 1.51 13.23
C LEU A 152 5.04 1.05 13.14
N SER A 153 5.47 0.19 14.05
CA SER A 153 6.84 -0.33 14.09
C SER A 153 7.14 -1.24 12.90
N GLU A 154 6.22 -2.12 12.54
CA GLU A 154 6.32 -2.99 11.37
C GLU A 154 6.39 -2.18 10.08
N THR A 155 5.55 -1.15 9.95
CA THR A 155 5.56 -0.25 8.80
C THR A 155 6.90 0.49 8.69
N ALA A 156 7.42 1.00 9.80
CA ALA A 156 8.72 1.65 9.84
C ALA A 156 9.86 0.69 9.42
N ALA A 157 9.82 -0.55 9.92
CA ALA A 157 10.77 -1.58 9.53
C ALA A 157 10.67 -1.94 8.05
N ALA A 158 9.46 -2.09 7.50
CA ALA A 158 9.24 -2.37 6.08
C ALA A 158 9.72 -1.23 5.17
N MET A 159 9.45 0.01 5.56
CA MET A 159 9.83 1.22 4.81
C MET A 159 11.29 1.63 5.01
N GLY A 160 12.02 1.06 5.98
CA GLY A 160 13.38 1.45 6.33
C GLY A 160 13.47 2.90 6.83
N CYS A 161 12.53 3.33 7.66
CA CYS A 161 12.48 4.69 8.22
C CYS A 161 12.04 4.67 9.69
N THR A 162 11.94 5.85 10.31
CA THR A 162 11.48 5.97 11.70
C THR A 162 9.96 5.91 11.80
N GLU A 163 9.43 5.52 12.96
CA GLU A 163 7.99 5.57 13.24
C GLU A 163 7.41 6.99 13.12
N GLY A 164 8.18 8.02 13.51
CA GLY A 164 7.80 9.40 13.31
C GLY A 164 7.62 9.77 11.84
N SER A 165 8.50 9.28 10.96
CA SER A 165 8.36 9.45 9.51
C SER A 165 7.11 8.75 8.98
N VAL A 166 6.80 7.55 9.48
CA VAL A 166 5.56 6.83 9.10
C VAL A 166 4.33 7.62 9.49
N LYS A 167 4.27 8.12 10.74
CA LYS A 167 3.16 8.97 11.22
C LYS A 167 2.95 10.17 10.30
N THR A 168 4.01 10.90 9.98
CA THR A 168 3.94 12.05 9.09
C THR A 168 3.47 11.68 7.69
N HIS A 169 3.97 10.57 7.12
CA HIS A 169 3.53 10.12 5.80
C HIS A 169 2.06 9.68 5.80
N CYS A 170 1.62 8.97 6.83
CA CYS A 170 0.22 8.56 6.96
C CYS A 170 -0.70 9.76 7.12
N SER A 171 -0.38 10.70 8.01
CA SER A 171 -1.18 11.91 8.23
C SER A 171 -1.36 12.70 6.93
N ARG A 172 -0.28 12.94 6.20
CA ARG A 172 -0.34 13.64 4.91
C ARG A 172 -1.13 12.87 3.85
N ALA A 173 -1.00 11.54 3.81
CA ALA A 173 -1.78 10.71 2.88
C ALA A 173 -3.28 10.84 3.17
N VAL A 174 -3.67 10.72 4.44
CA VAL A 174 -5.07 10.83 4.88
C VAL A 174 -5.65 12.20 4.57
N GLN A 175 -4.91 13.27 4.86
CA GLN A 175 -5.34 14.64 4.53
C GLN A 175 -5.53 14.84 3.02
N ALA A 176 -4.60 14.36 2.20
CA ALA A 176 -4.69 14.46 0.75
C ALA A 176 -5.90 13.70 0.21
N LEU A 177 -6.11 12.45 0.67
CA LEU A 177 -7.26 11.62 0.28
C LEU A 177 -8.58 12.24 0.73
N SER A 178 -8.69 12.67 1.99
CA SER A 178 -9.87 13.32 2.53
C SER A 178 -10.24 14.56 1.72
N LYS A 179 -9.27 15.43 1.44
CA LYS A 179 -9.47 16.62 0.63
C LYS A 179 -9.95 16.30 -0.79
N ALA A 180 -9.31 15.34 -1.45
CA ALA A 180 -9.63 14.95 -2.81
C ALA A 180 -11.03 14.30 -2.90
N LEU A 181 -11.38 13.44 -1.97
CA LEU A 181 -12.69 12.76 -1.93
C LEU A 181 -13.82 13.72 -1.58
N ARG A 182 -13.62 14.65 -0.63
CA ARG A 182 -14.60 15.71 -0.32
C ARG A 182 -14.84 16.61 -1.54
N ALA A 183 -13.81 16.95 -2.30
CA ALA A 183 -13.96 17.72 -3.54
C ALA A 183 -14.78 17.00 -4.61
N LYS A 184 -14.86 15.67 -4.55
CA LYS A 184 -15.68 14.82 -5.42
C LYS A 184 -17.09 14.54 -4.88
N GLY A 185 -17.46 15.16 -3.75
CA GLY A 185 -18.81 15.07 -3.16
C GLY A 185 -18.97 13.94 -2.14
N PHE A 186 -17.90 13.26 -1.73
CA PHE A 186 -17.96 12.33 -0.60
C PHE A 186 -17.88 13.11 0.71
N ASN A 187 -19.04 13.57 1.15
CA ASN A 187 -19.21 14.15 2.48
C ASN A 187 -19.75 13.05 3.40
N THR A 188 -18.97 12.66 4.38
CA THR A 188 -19.41 11.88 5.53
C THR A 188 -19.83 12.79 6.65
#